data_952cfc0c52ee3811e34cb89f08731627
#
_entry.id   952cfc0c52ee3811e34cb89f08731627
#
_cell.length_a   1.000
_cell.length_b   1.000
_cell.length_c   1.000
_cell.angle_alpha   90.00
_cell.angle_beta   90.00
_cell.angle_gamma   90.00
#
_symmetry.space_group_name_H-M   'P 1'
#
loop_
_entity.id
_entity.type
_entity.pdbx_description
1 polymer ?
#
loop_
_entity_poly.entity_id
_entity_poly.type
_entity_poly.pdbx_seq_one_letter_code
_entity_poly.pdbx_strand_id
1 'polypeptide(L)'
;MAEARPEIDWDSLTFSFTQTDRMYVAKCDIGEEWSPGSMRDFDDLRISPAAGVINYGQGLFEGMKAQRAADGSVVLFRPEHNARRAQQGAKRLGMPPVPEEMFLDAVKQTVRENLRWVPPMGKGALYIRPLLMGSGPILGVAPAPEYTFLVFVSPVGPYFKGGITPTSLRVSDEFHRAAPGGSGGVKAIGNYAPGMIPSKMAKKEGYSEIIYLDAANHRYIEEVGAANFFCVKGEIISTPELTGTILPGSTRSSIIELARSRGYEVKEEKVEMKKVMVKVEMEKVMENMVILMMDLKQKEKMPRKVKVVCKVEQ
;
A
#
# COMPACT_ATOMS: atom_id res chain seq x y z
N MET A 1 30.21 24.18 -10.66
CA MET A 1 29.35 24.72 -9.58
C MET A 1 28.14 23.79 -9.48
N ALA A 2 27.89 23.19 -8.32
CA ALA A 2 26.68 22.40 -8.15
C ALA A 2 25.48 23.35 -8.27
N GLU A 3 24.55 23.05 -9.17
CA GLU A 3 23.30 23.80 -9.25
C GLU A 3 22.59 23.75 -7.88
N ALA A 4 22.16 24.94 -7.42
CA ALA A 4 21.40 25.02 -6.18
C ALA A 4 20.14 24.18 -6.30
N ARG A 5 20.05 23.10 -5.51
CA ARG A 5 18.89 22.22 -5.51
C ARG A 5 17.67 23.01 -5.03
N PRO A 6 16.52 22.90 -5.71
CA PRO A 6 15.32 23.67 -5.33
C PRO A 6 14.88 23.33 -3.90
N GLU A 7 14.48 24.37 -3.17
CA GLU A 7 13.88 24.24 -1.84
C GLU A 7 12.52 23.51 -1.97
N ILE A 8 12.25 22.55 -1.09
CA ILE A 8 11.04 21.74 -1.15
C ILE A 8 9.97 22.44 -0.32
N ASP A 9 8.88 22.85 -0.96
CA ASP A 9 7.69 23.35 -0.26
C ASP A 9 6.88 22.19 0.33
N TRP A 10 7.11 21.90 1.62
CA TRP A 10 6.47 20.83 2.34
C TRP A 10 4.97 21.06 2.59
N ASP A 11 4.50 22.29 2.54
CA ASP A 11 3.11 22.65 2.82
C ASP A 11 2.21 22.48 1.59
N SER A 12 2.80 22.51 0.40
CA SER A 12 2.09 22.26 -0.86
C SER A 12 1.96 20.78 -1.24
N LEU A 13 2.59 19.87 -0.48
CA LEU A 13 2.58 18.44 -0.81
C LEU A 13 1.17 17.88 -0.90
N THR A 14 0.93 17.14 -1.97
CA THR A 14 -0.27 16.32 -2.20
C THR A 14 0.14 14.86 -2.36
N PHE A 15 -0.76 13.99 -2.77
CA PHE A 15 -0.41 12.60 -3.16
C PHE A 15 -0.04 12.51 -4.65
N SER A 16 0.55 13.57 -5.22
CA SER A 16 1.05 13.59 -6.58
C SER A 16 2.51 13.14 -6.63
N PHE A 17 2.91 12.62 -7.79
CA PHE A 17 4.30 12.22 -8.00
C PHE A 17 5.22 13.44 -8.05
N THR A 18 6.30 13.37 -7.28
CA THR A 18 7.43 14.27 -7.33
C THR A 18 8.69 13.45 -7.56
N GLN A 19 9.44 13.74 -8.61
CA GLN A 19 10.69 13.04 -8.91
C GLN A 19 11.72 13.33 -7.82
N THR A 20 12.39 12.26 -7.37
CA THR A 20 13.48 12.31 -6.39
C THR A 20 14.82 11.98 -7.03
N ASP A 21 15.88 11.83 -6.23
CA ASP A 21 17.24 11.76 -6.77
C ASP A 21 17.60 10.35 -7.26
N ARG A 22 17.25 9.32 -6.51
CA ARG A 22 17.81 7.98 -6.67
C ARG A 22 16.73 6.89 -6.64
N MET A 23 16.97 5.81 -7.37
CA MET A 23 16.16 4.58 -7.32
C MET A 23 17.07 3.34 -7.26
N TYR A 24 16.57 2.26 -6.67
CA TYR A 24 17.20 0.94 -6.69
C TYR A 24 16.66 0.11 -7.84
N VAL A 25 17.53 -0.65 -8.51
CA VAL A 25 17.12 -1.56 -9.58
C VAL A 25 17.92 -2.86 -9.52
N ALA A 26 17.20 -3.97 -9.65
CA ALA A 26 17.75 -5.32 -9.81
C ALA A 26 17.04 -6.05 -10.94
N LYS A 27 17.69 -7.04 -11.53
CA LYS A 27 17.17 -7.88 -12.60
C LYS A 27 17.30 -9.36 -12.27
N CYS A 28 16.42 -10.15 -12.86
CA CYS A 28 16.44 -11.61 -12.75
C CYS A 28 15.95 -12.19 -14.07
N ASP A 29 16.71 -13.10 -14.65
CA ASP A 29 16.22 -13.93 -15.76
C ASP A 29 15.40 -15.10 -15.21
N ILE A 30 14.47 -15.61 -15.98
CA ILE A 30 13.62 -16.71 -15.55
C ILE A 30 14.47 -17.95 -15.22
N GLY A 31 14.29 -18.50 -14.01
CA GLY A 31 15.05 -19.65 -13.54
C GLY A 31 16.39 -19.33 -12.91
N GLU A 32 16.82 -18.07 -12.95
CA GLU A 32 18.09 -17.62 -12.36
C GLU A 32 17.85 -16.89 -11.01
N GLU A 33 18.96 -16.60 -10.33
CA GLU A 33 18.95 -15.79 -9.12
C GLU A 33 18.87 -14.29 -9.44
N TRP A 34 18.35 -13.51 -8.49
CA TRP A 34 18.34 -12.07 -8.59
C TRP A 34 19.76 -11.49 -8.60
N SER A 35 20.02 -10.56 -9.51
CA SER A 35 21.25 -9.75 -9.43
C SER A 35 21.31 -9.00 -8.10
N PRO A 36 22.50 -8.63 -7.59
CA PRO A 36 22.63 -7.87 -6.33
C PRO A 36 21.88 -6.55 -6.33
N GLY A 37 21.55 -6.04 -7.51
CA GLY A 37 20.94 -4.75 -7.70
C GLY A 37 21.90 -3.58 -7.41
N SER A 38 21.46 -2.37 -7.70
CA SER A 38 22.25 -1.16 -7.45
C SER A 38 21.38 0.09 -7.35
N MET A 39 21.86 1.08 -6.61
CA MET A 39 21.32 2.43 -6.64
C MET A 39 21.78 3.15 -7.91
N ARG A 40 20.87 3.86 -8.57
CA ARG A 40 21.16 4.72 -9.73
C ARG A 40 20.32 5.99 -9.67
N ASP A 41 20.63 6.96 -10.50
CA ASP A 41 19.81 8.17 -10.63
C ASP A 41 18.39 7.79 -11.07
N PHE A 42 17.40 8.53 -10.56
CA PHE A 42 16.02 8.33 -11.01
C PHE A 42 15.88 8.78 -12.47
N ASP A 43 15.50 7.85 -13.34
CA ASP A 43 15.34 8.10 -14.77
C ASP A 43 14.26 7.16 -15.35
N ASP A 44 13.87 7.41 -16.59
CA ASP A 44 12.95 6.60 -17.35
C ASP A 44 13.49 5.17 -17.58
N LEU A 45 12.58 4.23 -17.64
CA LEU A 45 12.91 2.84 -17.94
C LEU A 45 12.83 2.58 -19.44
N ARG A 46 13.89 2.06 -20.02
CA ARG A 46 13.83 1.48 -21.37
C ARG A 46 13.24 0.07 -21.27
N ILE A 47 12.05 -0.10 -21.81
CA ILE A 47 11.32 -1.36 -21.76
C ILE A 47 10.83 -1.75 -23.17
N SER A 48 10.89 -3.04 -23.51
CA SER A 48 10.38 -3.53 -24.80
C SER A 48 8.86 -3.33 -24.89
N PRO A 49 8.31 -2.88 -26.05
CA PRO A 49 6.87 -2.88 -26.24
C PRO A 49 6.22 -4.28 -26.12
N ALA A 50 7.00 -5.34 -26.31
CA ALA A 50 6.57 -6.72 -26.10
C ALA A 50 6.74 -7.21 -24.65
N ALA A 51 7.10 -6.35 -23.68
CA ALA A 51 7.26 -6.76 -22.28
C ALA A 51 5.96 -7.32 -21.68
N GLY A 52 6.09 -8.36 -20.87
CA GLY A 52 4.95 -9.02 -20.21
C GLY A 52 4.11 -8.07 -19.37
N VAL A 53 4.74 -7.09 -18.72
CA VAL A 53 4.03 -6.06 -17.94
C VAL A 53 3.17 -5.15 -18.81
N ILE A 54 3.61 -4.81 -20.01
CA ILE A 54 2.88 -3.92 -20.92
C ILE A 54 1.70 -4.67 -21.56
N ASN A 55 1.91 -5.90 -22.03
CA ASN A 55 0.89 -6.62 -22.79
C ASN A 55 -0.07 -7.42 -21.90
N TYR A 56 0.38 -7.94 -20.77
CA TYR A 56 -0.39 -8.86 -19.92
C TYR A 56 -0.54 -8.39 -18.47
N GLY A 57 -0.03 -7.19 -18.13
CA GLY A 57 -0.11 -6.68 -16.77
C GLY A 57 0.67 -7.52 -15.77
N GLN A 58 1.68 -8.29 -16.20
CA GLN A 58 2.47 -9.14 -15.31
C GLN A 58 3.39 -8.28 -14.43
N GLY A 59 2.82 -7.83 -13.32
CA GLY A 59 3.53 -6.99 -12.35
C GLY A 59 2.74 -6.80 -11.07
N LEU A 60 3.46 -6.49 -10.01
CA LEU A 60 2.91 -6.11 -8.71
C LEU A 60 3.68 -4.93 -8.15
N PHE A 61 3.05 -4.20 -7.25
CA PHE A 61 3.71 -3.12 -6.53
C PHE A 61 3.42 -3.20 -5.03
N GLU A 62 4.25 -2.51 -4.27
CA GLU A 62 4.03 -2.27 -2.86
C GLU A 62 3.95 -0.78 -2.55
N GLY A 63 3.44 -0.46 -1.38
CA GLY A 63 3.36 0.91 -0.91
C GLY A 63 3.58 0.95 0.59
N MET A 64 4.57 1.73 1.01
CA MET A 64 4.86 2.00 2.41
C MET A 64 5.38 3.43 2.55
N LYS A 65 5.60 3.87 3.77
CA LYS A 65 6.05 5.24 4.06
C LYS A 65 7.23 5.23 4.99
N ALA A 66 8.24 6.06 4.68
CA ALA A 66 9.24 6.48 5.64
C ALA A 66 8.77 7.79 6.28
N GLN A 67 8.86 7.89 7.60
CA GLN A 67 8.42 9.05 8.37
C GLN A 67 9.55 9.54 9.27
N ARG A 68 9.65 10.86 9.43
CA ARG A 68 10.56 11.46 10.41
C ARG A 68 9.92 11.41 11.79
N ALA A 69 10.61 10.79 12.73
CA ALA A 69 10.21 10.74 14.13
C ALA A 69 10.60 12.02 14.88
N ALA A 70 10.13 12.17 16.11
CA ALA A 70 10.40 13.36 16.94
C ALA A 70 11.90 13.54 17.28
N ASP A 71 12.65 12.46 17.37
CA ASP A 71 14.10 12.46 17.58
C ASP A 71 14.91 12.73 16.30
N GLY A 72 14.25 13.02 15.18
CA GLY A 72 14.86 13.27 13.87
C GLY A 72 15.19 11.99 13.09
N SER A 73 15.08 10.81 13.68
CA SER A 73 15.31 9.55 12.97
C SER A 73 14.26 9.32 11.89
N VAL A 74 14.59 8.50 10.89
CA VAL A 74 13.65 8.07 9.85
C VAL A 74 13.25 6.63 10.11
N VAL A 75 11.94 6.38 10.16
CA VAL A 75 11.37 5.09 10.54
C VAL A 75 10.49 4.50 9.44
N LEU A 76 10.54 3.18 9.30
CA LEU A 76 9.66 2.37 8.47
C LEU A 76 8.74 1.55 9.36
N PHE A 77 7.46 1.46 9.00
CA PHE A 77 6.50 0.67 9.77
C PHE A 77 6.24 -0.69 9.11
N ARG A 78 6.68 -1.77 9.78
CA ARG A 78 6.46 -3.18 9.42
C ARG A 78 6.79 -3.51 7.94
N PRO A 79 7.95 -3.11 7.39
CA PRO A 79 8.27 -3.33 5.97
C PRO A 79 8.36 -4.82 5.60
N GLU A 80 8.59 -5.72 6.57
CA GLU A 80 8.60 -7.17 6.40
C GLU A 80 7.24 -7.70 5.93
N HIS A 81 6.13 -7.10 6.36
CA HIS A 81 4.80 -7.44 5.87
C HIS A 81 4.65 -7.17 4.37
N ASN A 82 5.20 -6.05 3.91
CA ASN A 82 5.20 -5.70 2.49
C ASN A 82 6.07 -6.67 1.69
N ALA A 83 7.27 -7.00 2.19
CA ALA A 83 8.17 -7.96 1.53
C ALA A 83 7.50 -9.34 1.35
N ARG A 84 6.93 -9.90 2.42
CA ARG A 84 6.24 -11.21 2.39
C ARG A 84 5.01 -11.18 1.49
N ARG A 85 4.23 -10.09 1.49
CA ARG A 85 3.08 -9.94 0.62
C ARG A 85 3.51 -9.84 -0.84
N ALA A 86 4.60 -9.12 -1.15
CA ALA A 86 5.18 -9.06 -2.47
C ALA A 86 5.63 -10.44 -2.96
N GLN A 87 6.26 -11.27 -2.11
CA GLN A 87 6.65 -12.64 -2.43
C GLN A 87 5.43 -13.53 -2.75
N GLN A 88 4.37 -13.44 -1.94
CA GLN A 88 3.12 -14.18 -2.20
C GLN A 88 2.49 -13.74 -3.52
N GLY A 89 2.49 -12.43 -3.79
CA GLY A 89 2.00 -11.86 -5.03
C GLY A 89 2.81 -12.30 -6.25
N ALA A 90 4.13 -12.32 -6.15
CA ALA A 90 5.02 -12.80 -7.20
C ALA A 90 4.73 -14.26 -7.57
N LYS A 91 4.64 -15.14 -6.56
CA LYS A 91 4.26 -16.55 -6.77
C LYS A 91 2.91 -16.70 -7.46
N ARG A 92 1.89 -15.90 -7.06
CA ARG A 92 0.55 -15.95 -7.67
C ARG A 92 0.53 -15.50 -9.13
N LEU A 93 1.46 -14.60 -9.51
CA LEU A 93 1.56 -14.05 -10.86
C LEU A 93 2.64 -14.75 -11.73
N GLY A 94 3.20 -15.87 -11.26
CA GLY A 94 4.21 -16.63 -12.00
C GLY A 94 5.53 -15.86 -12.18
N MET A 95 5.90 -15.02 -11.20
CA MET A 95 7.14 -14.23 -11.20
C MET A 95 8.10 -14.74 -10.11
N PRO A 96 9.43 -14.64 -10.31
CA PRO A 96 10.40 -14.97 -9.27
C PRO A 96 10.23 -14.05 -8.05
N PRO A 97 10.01 -14.61 -6.84
CA PRO A 97 9.91 -13.79 -5.64
C PRO A 97 11.23 -13.09 -5.34
N VAL A 98 11.18 -11.80 -5.01
CA VAL A 98 12.33 -11.08 -4.49
C VAL A 98 12.60 -11.58 -3.06
N PRO A 99 13.83 -11.98 -2.68
CA PRO A 99 14.17 -12.36 -1.32
C PRO A 99 13.81 -11.28 -0.31
N GLU A 100 13.29 -11.67 0.87
CA GLU A 100 12.86 -10.70 1.90
C GLU A 100 13.98 -9.73 2.29
N GLU A 101 15.19 -10.26 2.51
CA GLU A 101 16.36 -9.44 2.86
C GLU A 101 16.72 -8.44 1.77
N MET A 102 16.74 -8.88 0.50
CA MET A 102 16.99 -8.01 -0.64
C MET A 102 15.92 -6.91 -0.79
N PHE A 103 14.64 -7.26 -0.59
CA PHE A 103 13.56 -6.28 -0.61
C PHE A 103 13.73 -5.21 0.47
N LEU A 104 14.02 -5.63 1.70
CA LEU A 104 14.21 -4.73 2.83
C LEU A 104 15.46 -3.85 2.66
N ASP A 105 16.54 -4.41 2.15
CA ASP A 105 17.78 -3.68 1.90
C ASP A 105 17.60 -2.65 0.77
N ALA A 106 16.97 -3.02 -0.34
CA ALA A 106 16.60 -2.11 -1.42
C ALA A 106 15.78 -0.91 -0.92
N VAL A 107 14.77 -1.18 -0.07
CA VAL A 107 13.95 -0.12 0.55
C VAL A 107 14.80 0.80 1.42
N LYS A 108 15.65 0.25 2.29
CA LYS A 108 16.53 1.03 3.18
C LYS A 108 17.53 1.87 2.40
N GLN A 109 18.19 1.30 1.40
CA GLN A 109 19.15 2.01 0.53
C GLN A 109 18.46 3.17 -0.18
N THR A 110 17.26 2.92 -0.79
CA THR A 110 16.52 3.95 -1.50
C THR A 110 16.14 5.10 -0.58
N VAL A 111 15.70 4.82 0.66
CA VAL A 111 15.38 5.86 1.63
C VAL A 111 16.63 6.65 2.04
N ARG A 112 17.77 5.97 2.30
CA ARG A 112 19.04 6.60 2.67
C ARG A 112 19.55 7.57 1.60
N GLU A 113 19.54 7.13 0.33
CA GLU A 113 19.99 7.94 -0.80
C GLU A 113 19.06 9.13 -1.11
N ASN A 114 17.84 9.13 -0.54
CA ASN A 114 16.83 10.17 -0.72
C ASN A 114 16.42 10.85 0.61
N LEU A 115 17.27 10.85 1.64
CA LEU A 115 16.94 11.37 2.97
C LEU A 115 16.45 12.83 2.98
N ARG A 116 16.95 13.67 2.05
CA ARG A 116 16.51 15.06 1.92
C ARG A 116 15.03 15.20 1.53
N TRP A 117 14.47 14.16 0.91
CA TRP A 117 13.07 14.10 0.48
C TRP A 117 12.12 13.59 1.56
N VAL A 118 12.62 13.19 2.73
CA VAL A 118 11.78 12.81 3.86
C VAL A 118 11.21 14.06 4.52
N PRO A 119 9.89 14.32 4.43
CA PRO A 119 9.29 15.52 5.00
C PRO A 119 9.56 15.65 6.50
N PRO A 120 9.61 16.87 7.03
CA PRO A 120 9.62 17.10 8.46
C PRO A 120 8.42 16.45 9.14
N MET A 121 8.54 16.14 10.44
CA MET A 121 7.46 15.56 11.23
C MET A 121 6.18 16.41 11.12
N GLY A 122 5.07 15.76 10.80
CA GLY A 122 3.76 16.41 10.65
C GLY A 122 3.47 17.02 9.28
N LYS A 123 4.48 17.18 8.39
CA LYS A 123 4.29 17.75 7.05
C LYS A 123 3.99 16.72 5.96
N GLY A 124 4.16 15.44 6.25
CA GLY A 124 3.93 14.36 5.27
C GLY A 124 4.77 13.14 5.54
N ALA A 125 5.04 12.38 4.49
CA ALA A 125 5.90 11.20 4.52
C ALA A 125 6.60 11.00 3.18
N LEU A 126 7.72 10.27 3.18
CA LEU A 126 8.30 9.77 1.94
C LEU A 126 7.60 8.47 1.57
N TYR A 127 6.79 8.50 0.50
CA TYR A 127 6.13 7.31 -0.03
C TYR A 127 7.15 6.46 -0.80
N ILE A 128 7.18 5.17 -0.51
CA ILE A 128 8.10 4.21 -1.11
C ILE A 128 7.29 3.27 -2.00
N ARG A 129 7.73 3.12 -3.25
CA ARG A 129 7.12 2.28 -4.27
C ARG A 129 8.07 1.17 -4.73
N PRO A 130 8.10 0.00 -4.09
CA PRO A 130 8.64 -1.20 -4.70
C PRO A 130 7.73 -1.66 -5.85
N LEU A 131 8.33 -2.04 -6.96
CA LEU A 131 7.65 -2.52 -8.17
C LEU A 131 8.41 -3.72 -8.73
N LEU A 132 7.71 -4.82 -8.95
CA LEU A 132 8.21 -6.01 -9.63
C LEU A 132 7.42 -6.21 -10.92
N MET A 133 8.11 -6.39 -12.05
CA MET A 133 7.46 -6.52 -13.35
C MET A 133 8.19 -7.50 -14.28
N GLY A 134 7.43 -8.18 -15.14
CA GLY A 134 7.95 -8.93 -16.26
C GLY A 134 8.40 -7.95 -17.36
N SER A 135 9.72 -7.65 -17.41
CA SER A 135 10.32 -6.66 -18.30
C SER A 135 10.80 -7.25 -19.62
N GLY A 136 11.02 -8.56 -19.67
CA GLY A 136 11.45 -9.26 -20.87
C GLY A 136 10.37 -9.36 -21.93
N PRO A 137 10.77 -9.40 -23.24
CA PRO A 137 9.84 -9.47 -24.35
C PRO A 137 9.21 -10.85 -24.48
N ILE A 138 7.89 -10.89 -24.61
CA ILE A 138 7.11 -12.10 -24.85
C ILE A 138 5.84 -11.79 -25.64
N LEU A 139 5.47 -12.64 -26.58
CA LEU A 139 4.26 -12.48 -27.39
C LEU A 139 3.15 -13.43 -26.96
N GLY A 140 3.46 -14.66 -26.61
CA GLY A 140 2.49 -15.62 -26.07
C GLY A 140 2.18 -15.34 -24.61
N VAL A 141 1.00 -15.77 -24.12
CA VAL A 141 0.62 -15.64 -22.70
C VAL A 141 1.41 -16.63 -21.86
N ALA A 142 2.56 -16.21 -21.35
CA ALA A 142 3.45 -16.99 -20.50
C ALA A 142 4.23 -16.05 -19.56
N PRO A 143 4.90 -16.59 -18.51
CA PRO A 143 5.83 -15.81 -17.70
C PRO A 143 6.93 -15.16 -18.55
N ALA A 144 7.23 -13.90 -18.28
CA ALA A 144 8.27 -13.16 -19.00
C ALA A 144 9.65 -13.82 -18.83
N PRO A 145 10.55 -13.70 -19.83
CA PRO A 145 11.89 -14.27 -19.72
C PRO A 145 12.82 -13.46 -18.81
N GLU A 146 12.55 -12.18 -18.58
CA GLU A 146 13.31 -11.28 -17.71
C GLU A 146 12.36 -10.51 -16.78
N TYR A 147 12.82 -10.25 -15.57
CA TYR A 147 12.11 -9.46 -14.56
C TYR A 147 12.97 -8.30 -14.05
N THR A 148 12.30 -7.20 -13.77
CA THR A 148 12.92 -6.05 -13.10
C THR A 148 12.22 -5.79 -11.79
N PHE A 149 13.02 -5.72 -10.71
CA PHE A 149 12.60 -5.20 -9.42
C PHE A 149 13.22 -3.82 -9.22
N LEU A 150 12.40 -2.85 -8.87
CA LEU A 150 12.86 -1.49 -8.59
C LEU A 150 12.17 -0.91 -7.37
N VAL A 151 12.84 0.04 -6.72
CA VAL A 151 12.28 0.82 -5.61
C VAL A 151 12.56 2.29 -5.89
N PHE A 152 11.51 3.10 -5.92
CA PHE A 152 11.63 4.54 -5.96
C PHE A 152 10.79 5.19 -4.86
N VAL A 153 10.98 6.48 -4.65
CA VAL A 153 10.30 7.24 -3.59
C VAL A 153 9.74 8.55 -4.13
N SER A 154 8.75 9.09 -3.42
CA SER A 154 8.18 10.41 -3.70
C SER A 154 7.68 11.03 -2.39
N PRO A 155 8.01 12.29 -2.06
CA PRO A 155 7.42 12.97 -0.92
C PRO A 155 5.94 13.18 -1.14
N VAL A 156 5.11 12.86 -0.15
CA VAL A 156 3.65 13.01 -0.21
C VAL A 156 3.11 13.70 1.02
N GLY A 157 2.10 14.53 0.82
CA GLY A 157 1.30 15.11 1.89
C GLY A 157 0.25 14.16 2.45
N PRO A 158 -0.63 14.65 3.31
CA PRO A 158 -1.78 13.91 3.80
C PRO A 158 -2.67 13.43 2.64
N TYR A 159 -3.12 12.19 2.70
CA TYR A 159 -4.01 11.64 1.67
C TYR A 159 -5.35 12.39 1.62
N PHE A 160 -5.90 12.75 2.78
CA PHE A 160 -7.09 13.58 2.92
C PHE A 160 -6.69 14.97 3.38
N LYS A 161 -7.01 16.00 2.57
CA LYS A 161 -6.87 17.41 2.97
C LYS A 161 -7.91 17.70 4.06
N GLY A 162 -7.49 18.17 5.23
CA GLY A 162 -8.37 18.49 6.35
C GLY A 162 -8.43 17.43 7.45
N GLY A 163 -7.60 16.38 7.40
CA GLY A 163 -7.52 15.36 8.44
C GLY A 163 -8.61 14.29 8.34
N ILE A 164 -9.01 13.74 9.50
CA ILE A 164 -10.02 12.69 9.57
C ILE A 164 -11.39 13.36 9.65
N THR A 165 -12.12 13.36 8.54
CA THR A 165 -13.48 13.89 8.43
C THR A 165 -14.42 12.79 7.92
N PRO A 166 -15.68 12.76 8.42
CA PRO A 166 -16.70 11.88 7.85
C PRO A 166 -16.84 12.10 6.35
N THR A 167 -17.01 11.03 5.61
CA THR A 167 -17.13 11.10 4.16
C THR A 167 -18.25 10.21 3.64
N SER A 168 -18.81 10.57 2.49
CA SER A 168 -19.84 9.78 1.83
C SER A 168 -19.21 8.79 0.85
N LEU A 169 -19.67 7.54 0.88
CA LEU A 169 -19.22 6.47 0.01
C LEU A 169 -20.39 5.96 -0.84
N ARG A 170 -20.13 5.66 -2.12
CA ARG A 170 -21.11 5.03 -3.00
C ARG A 170 -20.95 3.50 -2.92
N VAL A 171 -22.05 2.77 -2.74
CA VAL A 171 -22.06 1.32 -2.88
C VAL A 171 -22.11 0.98 -4.38
N SER A 172 -21.21 0.11 -4.83
CA SER A 172 -21.23 -0.41 -6.20
C SER A 172 -22.23 -1.55 -6.32
N ASP A 173 -23.12 -1.43 -7.28
CA ASP A 173 -24.08 -2.46 -7.71
C ASP A 173 -23.73 -3.04 -9.09
N GLU A 174 -22.91 -2.36 -9.86
CA GLU A 174 -22.53 -2.70 -11.23
C GLU A 174 -21.09 -3.23 -11.33
N PHE A 175 -20.16 -2.62 -10.58
CA PHE A 175 -18.73 -2.93 -10.69
C PHE A 175 -18.24 -3.74 -9.50
N HIS A 176 -17.39 -4.72 -9.78
CA HIS A 176 -16.69 -5.53 -8.77
C HIS A 176 -15.19 -5.28 -8.85
N ARG A 177 -14.52 -5.26 -7.68
CA ARG A 177 -13.07 -5.11 -7.60
C ARG A 177 -12.34 -6.42 -7.89
N ALA A 178 -12.91 -7.52 -7.46
CA ALA A 178 -12.31 -8.84 -7.52
C ALA A 178 -13.39 -9.93 -7.58
N ALA A 179 -12.98 -11.12 -7.99
CA ALA A 179 -13.84 -12.31 -7.96
C ALA A 179 -13.10 -13.47 -7.28
N PRO A 180 -13.81 -14.45 -6.71
CA PRO A 180 -13.21 -15.67 -6.16
C PRO A 180 -12.30 -16.37 -7.18
N GLY A 181 -11.10 -16.79 -6.74
CA GLY A 181 -10.09 -17.38 -7.62
C GLY A 181 -9.29 -16.37 -8.47
N GLY A 182 -9.68 -15.09 -8.49
CA GLY A 182 -8.98 -14.03 -9.18
C GLY A 182 -7.72 -13.53 -8.45
N SER A 183 -7.29 -12.32 -8.74
CA SER A 183 -6.08 -11.69 -8.21
C SER A 183 -6.34 -10.65 -7.11
N GLY A 184 -7.56 -10.58 -6.54
CA GLY A 184 -7.94 -9.56 -5.56
C GLY A 184 -7.08 -9.54 -4.29
N GLY A 185 -6.62 -10.71 -3.83
CA GLY A 185 -5.72 -10.85 -2.69
C GLY A 185 -4.26 -10.48 -2.97
N VAL A 186 -3.93 -10.12 -4.21
CA VAL A 186 -2.58 -9.75 -4.65
C VAL A 186 -2.55 -8.27 -5.00
N LYS A 187 -1.43 -7.61 -4.76
CA LYS A 187 -1.23 -6.21 -5.16
C LYS A 187 -0.77 -6.10 -6.61
N ALA A 188 -1.49 -6.83 -7.49
CA ALA A 188 -1.24 -6.83 -8.94
C ALA A 188 -1.61 -5.49 -9.56
N ILE A 189 -0.78 -4.99 -10.47
CA ILE A 189 -1.01 -3.70 -11.16
C ILE A 189 -2.33 -3.71 -11.93
N GLY A 190 -2.71 -4.82 -12.54
CA GLY A 190 -3.95 -4.99 -13.30
C GLY A 190 -5.23 -4.85 -12.48
N ASN A 191 -5.18 -5.03 -11.16
CA ASN A 191 -6.36 -4.87 -10.28
C ASN A 191 -6.82 -3.42 -10.15
N TYR A 192 -6.00 -2.44 -10.52
CA TYR A 192 -6.28 -1.02 -10.24
C TYR A 192 -6.93 -0.29 -11.40
N ALA A 193 -6.58 -0.63 -12.63
CA ALA A 193 -7.14 0.02 -13.81
C ALA A 193 -8.68 -0.11 -13.90
N PRO A 194 -9.31 -1.28 -13.66
CA PRO A 194 -10.77 -1.43 -13.68
C PRO A 194 -11.51 -0.53 -12.67
N GLY A 195 -10.87 -0.18 -11.56
CA GLY A 195 -11.44 0.70 -10.53
C GLY A 195 -11.45 2.19 -10.87
N MET A 196 -10.75 2.63 -11.94
CA MET A 196 -10.61 4.05 -12.25
C MET A 196 -11.93 4.70 -12.69
N ILE A 197 -12.71 4.03 -13.53
CA ILE A 197 -14.00 4.55 -14.02
C ILE A 197 -15.03 4.61 -12.90
N PRO A 198 -15.32 3.53 -12.14
CA PRO A 198 -16.28 3.60 -11.05
C PRO A 198 -15.91 4.64 -9.98
N SER A 199 -14.61 4.76 -9.60
CA SER A 199 -14.16 5.81 -8.69
C SER A 199 -14.41 7.23 -9.25
N LYS A 200 -14.14 7.45 -10.55
CA LYS A 200 -14.43 8.73 -11.21
C LYS A 200 -15.94 9.05 -11.24
N MET A 201 -16.77 8.04 -11.47
CA MET A 201 -18.24 8.19 -11.46
C MET A 201 -18.73 8.58 -10.06
N ALA A 202 -18.28 7.86 -9.01
CA ALA A 202 -18.64 8.17 -7.63
C ALA A 202 -18.24 9.61 -7.25
N LYS A 203 -17.02 10.04 -7.60
CA LYS A 203 -16.55 11.42 -7.35
C LYS A 203 -17.38 12.48 -8.09
N LYS A 204 -17.81 12.19 -9.32
CA LYS A 204 -18.71 13.10 -10.09
C LYS A 204 -20.06 13.26 -9.41
N GLU A 205 -20.55 12.25 -8.70
CA GLU A 205 -21.79 12.26 -7.93
C GLU A 205 -21.62 12.83 -6.50
N GLY A 206 -20.41 13.28 -6.13
CA GLY A 206 -20.14 13.90 -4.82
C GLY A 206 -19.69 12.92 -3.73
N TYR A 207 -19.50 11.64 -4.07
CA TYR A 207 -18.93 10.67 -3.13
C TYR A 207 -17.40 10.71 -3.13
N SER A 208 -16.80 10.37 -2.01
CA SER A 208 -15.33 10.35 -1.89
C SER A 208 -14.72 9.11 -2.51
N GLU A 209 -15.39 7.94 -2.39
CA GLU A 209 -14.91 6.67 -2.92
C GLU A 209 -16.09 5.68 -3.03
N ILE A 210 -15.80 4.48 -3.54
CA ILE A 210 -16.77 3.43 -3.80
C ILE A 210 -16.56 2.24 -2.85
N ILE A 211 -17.67 1.69 -2.32
CA ILE A 211 -17.68 0.42 -1.60
C ILE A 211 -17.94 -0.70 -2.60
N TYR A 212 -17.03 -1.65 -2.71
CA TYR A 212 -17.21 -2.84 -3.53
C TYR A 212 -17.82 -3.97 -2.72
N LEU A 213 -18.82 -4.63 -3.32
CA LEU A 213 -19.44 -5.84 -2.80
C LEU A 213 -18.85 -7.08 -3.45
N ASP A 214 -19.03 -8.23 -2.79
CA ASP A 214 -18.63 -9.52 -3.31
C ASP A 214 -19.30 -9.83 -4.66
N ALA A 215 -18.52 -10.32 -5.63
CA ALA A 215 -19.01 -10.59 -6.98
C ALA A 215 -19.97 -11.78 -7.07
N ALA A 216 -20.01 -12.67 -6.07
CA ALA A 216 -20.85 -13.85 -6.09
C ALA A 216 -22.29 -13.59 -5.62
N ASN A 217 -22.49 -12.75 -4.60
CA ASN A 217 -23.78 -12.55 -3.95
C ASN A 217 -24.26 -11.09 -3.97
N HIS A 218 -23.39 -10.11 -4.32
CA HIS A 218 -23.68 -8.68 -4.28
C HIS A 218 -24.22 -8.20 -2.91
N ARG A 219 -23.70 -8.79 -1.83
CA ARG A 219 -24.25 -8.63 -0.50
C ARG A 219 -23.24 -8.24 0.56
N TYR A 220 -22.02 -8.77 0.46
CA TYR A 220 -21.00 -8.60 1.48
C TYR A 220 -19.98 -7.56 1.05
N ILE A 221 -19.61 -6.68 1.98
CA ILE A 221 -18.57 -5.68 1.73
C ILE A 221 -17.22 -6.38 1.59
N GLU A 222 -16.45 -5.99 0.59
CA GLU A 222 -15.06 -6.43 0.42
C GLU A 222 -14.08 -5.31 0.75
N GLU A 223 -14.01 -4.29 -0.07
CA GLU A 223 -13.07 -3.17 0.11
C GLU A 223 -13.71 -1.83 -0.29
N VAL A 224 -13.12 -0.73 0.18
CA VAL A 224 -13.49 0.63 -0.21
C VAL A 224 -12.38 1.22 -1.06
N GLY A 225 -12.62 1.33 -2.37
CA GLY A 225 -11.56 1.70 -3.31
C GLY A 225 -10.37 0.75 -3.19
N ALA A 226 -9.26 1.26 -2.67
CA ALA A 226 -8.02 0.52 -2.42
C ALA A 226 -7.74 0.29 -0.90
N ALA A 227 -8.76 0.43 -0.05
CA ALA A 227 -8.64 0.34 1.40
C ALA A 227 -9.47 -0.80 1.99
N ASN A 228 -8.92 -1.51 2.99
CA ASN A 228 -9.68 -2.46 3.77
C ASN A 228 -10.77 -1.75 4.60
N PHE A 229 -11.86 -2.44 4.86
CA PHE A 229 -13.02 -1.92 5.58
C PHE A 229 -13.09 -2.44 7.02
N PHE A 230 -13.51 -1.57 7.93
CA PHE A 230 -13.86 -1.92 9.31
C PHE A 230 -15.19 -1.26 9.67
N CYS A 231 -16.00 -1.97 10.46
CA CYS A 231 -17.15 -1.38 11.13
C CYS A 231 -17.09 -1.69 12.62
N VAL A 232 -17.64 -0.77 13.43
CA VAL A 232 -17.62 -0.87 14.88
C VAL A 232 -19.03 -0.74 15.44
N LYS A 233 -19.40 -1.66 16.34
CA LYS A 233 -20.66 -1.65 17.04
C LYS A 233 -20.42 -1.97 18.51
N GLY A 234 -20.49 -0.95 19.37
CA GLY A 234 -20.08 -1.09 20.77
C GLY A 234 -18.61 -1.47 20.87
N GLU A 235 -18.31 -2.56 21.54
CA GLU A 235 -16.95 -3.08 21.73
C GLU A 235 -16.55 -4.12 20.64
N ILE A 236 -17.39 -4.36 19.63
CA ILE A 236 -17.13 -5.29 18.54
C ILE A 236 -16.66 -4.52 17.32
N ILE A 237 -15.51 -4.94 16.78
CA ILE A 237 -14.94 -4.46 15.52
C ILE A 237 -15.02 -5.58 14.51
N SER A 238 -15.78 -5.40 13.43
CA SER A 238 -15.87 -6.38 12.34
C SER A 238 -15.13 -5.88 11.10
N THR A 239 -14.44 -6.78 10.42
CA THR A 239 -13.76 -6.54 9.13
C THR A 239 -14.00 -7.73 8.21
N PRO A 240 -14.12 -7.52 6.89
CA PRO A 240 -14.24 -8.62 5.94
C PRO A 240 -13.11 -9.64 6.07
N GLU A 241 -13.49 -10.94 6.09
CA GLU A 241 -12.55 -12.05 6.10
C GLU A 241 -11.74 -12.12 4.81
N LEU A 242 -10.48 -12.58 4.90
CA LEU A 242 -9.59 -12.71 3.74
C LEU A 242 -9.91 -13.99 2.94
N THR A 243 -10.73 -13.85 1.91
CA THR A 243 -11.18 -14.97 1.05
C THR A 243 -10.37 -15.12 -0.25
N GLY A 244 -9.33 -14.31 -0.43
CA GLY A 244 -8.54 -14.23 -1.67
C GLY A 244 -9.00 -13.13 -2.64
N THR A 245 -10.14 -12.50 -2.38
CA THR A 245 -10.64 -11.32 -3.12
C THR A 245 -10.19 -10.00 -2.49
N ILE A 246 -9.77 -10.03 -1.22
CA ILE A 246 -9.41 -8.87 -0.39
C ILE A 246 -7.91 -8.86 -0.16
N LEU A 247 -7.28 -7.69 -0.32
CA LEU A 247 -5.86 -7.54 -0.05
C LEU A 247 -5.55 -7.64 1.46
N PRO A 248 -4.62 -8.52 1.89
CA PRO A 248 -4.17 -8.59 3.29
C PRO A 248 -3.33 -7.35 3.63
N GLY A 249 -4.01 -6.29 4.10
CA GLY A 249 -3.40 -4.99 4.40
C GLY A 249 -2.51 -5.04 5.65
N SER A 250 -1.30 -4.44 5.59
CA SER A 250 -0.43 -4.30 6.77
C SER A 250 -1.10 -3.42 7.84
N THR A 251 -1.78 -2.36 7.45
CA THR A 251 -2.59 -1.54 8.35
C THR A 251 -3.75 -2.35 8.94
N ARG A 252 -4.44 -3.18 8.12
CA ARG A 252 -5.51 -4.04 8.60
C ARG A 252 -5.04 -4.97 9.73
N SER A 253 -3.95 -5.70 9.52
CA SER A 253 -3.43 -6.61 10.56
C SER A 253 -3.01 -5.86 11.82
N SER A 254 -2.42 -4.68 11.67
CA SER A 254 -2.01 -3.85 12.82
C SER A 254 -3.21 -3.32 13.62
N ILE A 255 -4.28 -2.90 12.95
CA ILE A 255 -5.53 -2.49 13.60
C ILE A 255 -6.14 -3.65 14.38
N ILE A 256 -6.20 -4.84 13.81
CA ILE A 256 -6.71 -6.05 14.47
C ILE A 256 -5.90 -6.37 15.75
N GLU A 257 -4.57 -6.41 15.63
CA GLU A 257 -3.68 -6.68 16.76
C GLU A 257 -3.86 -5.63 17.87
N LEU A 258 -3.92 -4.35 17.48
CA LEU A 258 -4.06 -3.25 18.42
C LEU A 258 -5.45 -3.23 19.10
N ALA A 259 -6.52 -3.45 18.35
CA ALA A 259 -7.87 -3.51 18.90
C ALA A 259 -8.01 -4.65 19.91
N ARG A 260 -7.52 -5.84 19.59
CA ARG A 260 -7.48 -6.99 20.51
C ARG A 260 -6.67 -6.68 21.77
N SER A 261 -5.53 -5.99 21.65
CA SER A 261 -4.72 -5.60 22.80
C SER A 261 -5.37 -4.57 23.72
N ARG A 262 -6.40 -3.87 23.22
CA ARG A 262 -7.21 -2.89 23.95
C ARG A 262 -8.53 -3.44 24.48
N GLY A 263 -8.75 -4.75 24.33
CA GLY A 263 -9.95 -5.43 24.87
C GLY A 263 -11.16 -5.44 23.92
N TYR A 264 -11.03 -4.92 22.70
CA TYR A 264 -12.10 -5.04 21.73
C TYR A 264 -12.24 -6.48 21.22
N GLU A 265 -13.47 -6.94 21.03
CA GLU A 265 -13.77 -8.16 20.29
C GLU A 265 -13.60 -7.88 18.78
N VAL A 266 -12.64 -8.55 18.12
CA VAL A 266 -12.42 -8.37 16.68
C VAL A 266 -12.88 -9.61 15.92
N LYS A 267 -13.84 -9.40 15.00
CA LYS A 267 -14.40 -10.42 14.10
C LYS A 267 -13.90 -10.23 12.68
N GLU A 268 -13.27 -11.25 12.15
CA GLU A 268 -12.93 -11.36 10.74
C GLU A 268 -14.02 -12.24 10.09
N GLU A 269 -15.02 -11.60 9.47
CA GLU A 269 -16.27 -12.26 9.05
C GLU A 269 -16.83 -11.64 7.76
N LYS A 270 -17.84 -12.27 7.17
CA LYS A 270 -18.62 -11.65 6.08
C LYS A 270 -19.43 -10.48 6.62
N VAL A 271 -19.09 -9.27 6.23
CA VAL A 271 -19.76 -8.04 6.64
C VAL A 271 -20.89 -7.71 5.66
N GLU A 272 -22.13 -7.92 6.08
CA GLU A 272 -23.29 -7.66 5.22
C GLU A 272 -23.60 -6.17 5.11
N MET A 273 -23.70 -5.63 3.87
CA MET A 273 -23.94 -4.22 3.63
C MET A 273 -25.21 -3.68 4.30
N LYS A 274 -26.32 -4.43 4.29
CA LYS A 274 -27.58 -4.01 4.92
C LYS A 274 -27.47 -3.77 6.43
N LYS A 275 -26.53 -4.46 7.11
CA LYS A 275 -26.31 -4.30 8.55
C LYS A 275 -25.49 -3.07 8.90
N VAL A 276 -24.74 -2.53 7.93
CA VAL A 276 -23.87 -1.35 8.10
C VAL A 276 -24.65 -0.05 7.84
N MET A 277 -25.71 -0.07 7.07
CA MET A 277 -26.54 1.11 6.76
C MET A 277 -27.33 1.67 7.95
N VAL A 278 -27.33 1.03 9.11
CA VAL A 278 -27.86 1.60 10.36
C VAL A 278 -26.80 2.56 10.91
N LYS A 279 -27.02 3.87 10.68
CA LYS A 279 -26.28 5.03 11.22
C LYS A 279 -25.05 4.68 12.07
N VAL A 280 -23.90 4.65 11.44
CA VAL A 280 -22.63 4.57 12.17
C VAL A 280 -22.26 6.02 12.52
N GLU A 281 -22.30 6.37 13.79
CA GLU A 281 -21.62 7.56 14.30
C GLU A 281 -20.11 7.29 14.23
N MET A 282 -19.53 7.51 13.05
CA MET A 282 -18.10 7.28 12.75
C MET A 282 -17.16 8.16 13.61
N GLU A 283 -17.65 9.28 14.16
CA GLU A 283 -16.82 10.21 14.92
C GLU A 283 -16.09 9.56 16.11
N LYS A 284 -16.81 8.83 16.95
CA LYS A 284 -16.20 8.19 18.14
C LYS A 284 -15.20 7.08 17.81
N VAL A 285 -15.40 6.38 16.70
CA VAL A 285 -14.53 5.27 16.28
C VAL A 285 -13.23 5.79 15.69
N MET A 286 -13.34 6.83 14.86
CA MET A 286 -12.17 7.44 14.24
C MET A 286 -11.34 8.23 15.27
N GLU A 287 -11.96 8.95 16.20
CA GLU A 287 -11.25 9.56 17.32
C GLU A 287 -10.50 8.53 18.15
N ASN A 288 -11.13 7.42 18.52
CA ASN A 288 -10.48 6.35 19.27
C ASN A 288 -9.37 5.65 18.47
N MET A 289 -9.52 5.45 17.14
CA MET A 289 -8.48 4.89 16.30
C MET A 289 -7.31 5.86 16.08
N VAL A 290 -7.58 7.17 16.00
CA VAL A 290 -6.52 8.20 15.87
C VAL A 290 -5.82 8.41 17.20
N ILE A 291 -6.53 8.46 18.32
CA ILE A 291 -5.95 8.46 19.66
C ILE A 291 -5.10 7.21 19.85
N LEU A 292 -5.58 6.04 19.39
CA LEU A 292 -4.87 4.78 19.40
C LEU A 292 -3.56 4.84 18.57
N MET A 293 -3.59 5.46 17.40
CA MET A 293 -2.39 5.66 16.54
C MET A 293 -1.47 6.78 17.06
N MET A 294 -2.04 7.81 17.71
CA MET A 294 -1.27 8.89 18.34
C MET A 294 -0.64 8.47 19.68
N ASP A 295 -1.31 7.64 20.46
CA ASP A 295 -0.76 7.05 21.71
C ASP A 295 0.42 6.12 21.44
N LEU A 296 0.48 5.48 20.27
CA LEU A 296 1.66 4.73 19.81
C LEU A 296 2.89 5.63 19.58
N LYS A 297 2.67 6.94 19.35
CA LYS A 297 3.75 7.94 19.22
C LYS A 297 4.27 8.48 20.55
N GLN A 298 3.51 8.32 21.66
CA GLN A 298 3.81 8.97 22.96
C GLN A 298 4.23 8.04 24.10
N LYS A 299 4.00 6.73 24.02
CA LYS A 299 4.31 5.82 25.13
C LYS A 299 5.36 4.76 24.78
N GLU A 300 6.54 4.87 25.41
CA GLU A 300 7.68 3.94 25.35
C GLU A 300 7.43 2.54 25.95
N LYS A 301 6.19 2.13 26.21
CA LYS A 301 5.87 0.81 26.78
C LYS A 301 4.98 0.00 25.84
N MET A 302 5.57 -0.50 24.77
CA MET A 302 4.99 -1.60 24.02
C MET A 302 5.21 -2.95 24.73
N PRO A 303 4.23 -3.88 24.73
CA PRO A 303 4.49 -5.25 25.13
C PRO A 303 5.60 -5.84 24.24
N ARG A 304 6.55 -6.58 24.87
CA ARG A 304 7.81 -7.09 24.25
C ARG A 304 7.64 -7.91 22.95
N LYS A 305 6.44 -8.14 22.44
CA LYS A 305 6.13 -8.90 21.22
C LYS A 305 5.75 -8.06 20.01
N VAL A 306 5.66 -6.73 20.11
CA VAL A 306 5.40 -5.84 18.96
C VAL A 306 6.68 -5.05 18.68
N LYS A 307 7.75 -5.75 18.32
CA LYS A 307 8.96 -5.12 17.79
C LYS A 307 8.77 -4.92 16.29
N VAL A 308 8.46 -3.69 15.86
CA VAL A 308 8.59 -3.42 14.43
C VAL A 308 8.72 -1.92 14.13
N VAL A 309 9.85 -1.38 14.46
CA VAL A 309 10.34 -0.15 13.86
C VAL A 309 11.75 -0.44 13.35
N CYS A 310 11.92 -0.59 12.04
CA CYS A 310 13.26 -0.53 11.47
C CYS A 310 13.70 0.93 11.45
N LYS A 311 14.68 1.29 12.28
CA LYS A 311 15.41 2.55 12.14
C LYS A 311 16.24 2.51 10.87
N VAL A 312 16.13 3.55 10.07
CA VAL A 312 17.09 3.85 9.01
C VAL A 312 18.11 4.79 9.67
N GLU A 313 19.26 4.25 10.08
CA GLU A 313 20.36 5.07 10.59
C GLU A 313 20.93 5.92 9.44
N GLN A 314 21.34 7.15 9.80
CA GLN A 314 21.91 8.14 8.87
C GLN A 314 23.27 7.70 8.35
#